data_3f7f06d44e8f9654a822892a4769a307
#
_entry.id   3f7f06d44e8f9654a822892a4769a307
#
_cell.length_a   1.000
_cell.length_b   1.000
_cell.length_c   1.000
_cell.angle_alpha   90.00
_cell.angle_beta   90.00
_cell.angle_gamma   90.00
#
_symmetry.space_group_name_H-M   'P 1'
#
loop_
_entity.id
_entity.type
_entity.pdbx_description
1 polymer ?
#
loop_
_entity_poly.entity_id
_entity_poly.type
_entity_poly.pdbx_seq_one_letter_code
_entity_poly.pdbx_strand_id
1 'polypeptide(L)'
;MSRVKLIALDVLKPHLPDAVEFARQLAALGDDYLVEIEVVEVDEHTQTTLITVRGEDLACKRIEDKVKALGGSVHSIDRVIVTGNGDDH
;
A
#
# COMPACT_ATOMS: atom_id res chain seq x y z
N MET A 1 7.85 18.39 -10.93
CA MET A 1 6.75 17.52 -10.54
C MET A 1 7.00 16.94 -9.16
N SER A 2 5.94 16.60 -8.48
CA SER A 2 6.07 16.01 -7.15
C SER A 2 6.32 14.51 -7.23
N ARG A 3 6.83 13.95 -6.14
CA ARG A 3 7.01 12.50 -6.00
C ARG A 3 6.37 12.05 -4.71
N VAL A 4 5.65 10.94 -4.79
CA VAL A 4 5.03 10.34 -3.61
C VAL A 4 6.03 9.35 -3.02
N LYS A 5 6.46 9.61 -1.79
CA LYS A 5 7.49 8.80 -1.13
C LYS A 5 6.91 7.74 -0.21
N LEU A 6 5.70 7.98 0.29
CA LEU A 6 5.05 7.05 1.22
C LEU A 6 3.55 7.23 1.15
N ILE A 7 2.83 6.11 1.19
CA ILE A 7 1.40 6.12 1.47
C ILE A 7 1.09 5.04 2.51
N ALA A 8 0.16 5.34 3.40
CA ALA A 8 -0.34 4.36 4.37
C ALA A 8 -1.84 4.27 4.18
N LEU A 9 -2.30 3.06 3.90
CA LEU A 9 -3.70 2.79 3.53
C LEU A 9 -4.35 1.91 4.59
N ASP A 10 -5.57 2.27 4.97
CA ASP A 10 -6.42 1.40 5.75
C ASP A 10 -7.14 0.47 4.76
N VAL A 11 -6.81 -0.82 4.81
CA VAL A 11 -7.29 -1.78 3.84
C VAL A 11 -7.96 -2.95 4.53
N LEU A 12 -9.20 -3.22 4.15
CA LEU A 12 -9.87 -4.42 4.55
C LEU A 12 -9.52 -5.50 3.53
N LYS A 13 -8.83 -6.56 3.98
CA LYS A 13 -8.38 -7.61 3.06
C LYS A 13 -9.01 -8.95 3.42
N PRO A 14 -9.25 -9.81 2.43
CA PRO A 14 -9.68 -11.19 2.72
C PRO A 14 -8.54 -11.95 3.40
N HIS A 15 -8.85 -13.11 3.97
CA HIS A 15 -7.82 -13.95 4.58
C HIS A 15 -6.79 -14.43 3.56
N LEU A 16 -7.22 -14.64 2.33
CA LEU A 16 -6.33 -15.06 1.24
C LEU A 16 -6.41 -14.05 0.09
N PRO A 17 -5.28 -13.71 -0.51
CA PRO A 17 -3.93 -14.16 -0.18
C PRO A 17 -3.51 -13.63 1.19
N ASP A 18 -2.60 -14.35 1.85
CA ASP A 18 -2.15 -13.94 3.19
C ASP A 18 -1.31 -12.66 3.11
N ALA A 19 -0.96 -12.13 4.29
CA ALA A 19 -0.28 -10.84 4.34
C ALA A 19 1.08 -10.86 3.63
N VAL A 20 1.80 -11.97 3.69
CA VAL A 20 3.10 -12.07 3.02
C VAL A 20 2.92 -12.01 1.50
N GLU A 21 2.01 -12.80 0.98
CA GLU A 21 1.77 -12.81 -0.47
C GLU A 21 1.18 -11.49 -0.94
N PHE A 22 0.28 -10.91 -0.15
CA PHE A 22 -0.30 -9.61 -0.46
C PHE A 22 0.80 -8.55 -0.55
N ALA A 23 1.73 -8.55 0.41
CA ALA A 23 2.85 -7.61 0.40
C ALA A 23 3.78 -7.84 -0.79
N ARG A 24 4.04 -9.11 -1.14
CA ARG A 24 4.88 -9.43 -2.30
C ARG A 24 4.28 -8.90 -3.59
N GLN A 25 2.98 -9.03 -3.76
CA GLN A 25 2.30 -8.55 -4.95
C GLN A 25 2.40 -7.03 -5.07
N LEU A 26 2.28 -6.33 -3.96
CA LEU A 26 2.41 -4.88 -3.97
C LEU A 26 3.86 -4.45 -4.21
N ALA A 27 4.81 -5.14 -3.61
CA ALA A 27 6.22 -4.82 -3.77
C ALA A 27 6.68 -5.06 -5.21
N ALA A 28 6.04 -5.97 -5.93
CA ALA A 28 6.39 -6.26 -7.32
C ALA A 28 6.05 -5.10 -8.27
N LEU A 29 5.31 -4.10 -7.81
CA LEU A 29 4.93 -2.97 -8.65
C LEU A 29 6.07 -1.98 -8.89
N GLY A 30 7.12 -2.04 -8.09
CA GLY A 30 8.28 -1.16 -8.27
C GLY A 30 9.51 -1.76 -7.61
N ASP A 31 10.66 -1.64 -8.26
CA ASP A 31 11.91 -2.26 -7.80
C ASP A 31 12.35 -1.74 -6.43
N ASP A 32 12.01 -0.51 -6.12
CA ASP A 32 12.41 0.14 -4.88
C ASP A 32 11.29 0.23 -3.85
N TYR A 33 10.17 -0.45 -4.10
CA TYR A 33 9.03 -0.41 -3.17
C TYR A 33 9.33 -1.24 -1.94
N LEU A 34 9.13 -0.63 -0.78
CA LEU A 34 9.17 -1.30 0.51
C LEU A 34 7.75 -1.34 1.05
N VAL A 35 7.23 -2.54 1.28
CA VAL A 35 5.84 -2.71 1.70
C VAL A 35 5.80 -3.29 3.11
N GLU A 36 5.00 -2.64 3.96
CA GLU A 36 4.78 -3.07 5.33
C GLU A 36 3.28 -3.28 5.51
N ILE A 37 2.88 -4.43 6.05
CA ILE A 37 1.49 -4.71 6.37
C ILE A 37 1.39 -5.04 7.84
N GLU A 38 0.56 -4.27 8.54
CA GLU A 38 0.22 -4.54 9.93
C GLU A 38 -1.22 -5.01 9.98
N VAL A 39 -1.44 -6.23 10.51
CA VAL A 39 -2.80 -6.75 10.70
C VAL A 39 -3.29 -6.21 12.04
N VAL A 40 -4.27 -5.32 11.99
CA VAL A 40 -4.78 -4.63 13.17
C VAL A 40 -5.86 -5.47 13.86
N GLU A 41 -6.70 -6.11 13.06
CA GLU A 41 -7.82 -6.89 13.59
C GLU A 41 -8.16 -8.02 12.63
N VAL A 42 -8.56 -9.16 13.17
CA VAL A 42 -8.95 -10.33 12.37
C VAL A 42 -10.39 -10.67 12.69
N ASP A 43 -11.21 -10.69 11.65
CA ASP A 43 -12.61 -11.13 11.73
C ASP A 43 -12.77 -12.48 11.05
N GLU A 44 -14.00 -12.99 11.06
CA GLU A 44 -14.32 -14.30 10.49
C GLU A 44 -13.93 -14.40 9.01
N HIS A 45 -14.17 -13.34 8.24
CA HIS A 45 -13.97 -13.36 6.79
C HIS A 45 -12.89 -12.40 6.30
N THR A 46 -12.50 -11.44 7.11
CA THR A 46 -11.62 -10.36 6.69
C THR A 46 -10.60 -10.00 7.75
N GLN A 47 -9.62 -9.21 7.34
CA GLN A 47 -8.61 -8.63 8.21
C GLN A 47 -8.56 -7.14 7.97
N THR A 48 -8.60 -6.36 9.06
CA THR A 48 -8.34 -4.92 8.99
C THR A 48 -6.83 -4.74 9.03
N THR A 49 -6.28 -4.06 8.02
CA THR A 49 -4.83 -3.90 7.90
C THR A 49 -4.45 -2.45 7.67
N LEU A 50 -3.25 -2.12 8.09
CA LEU A 50 -2.58 -0.89 7.72
C LEU A 50 -1.45 -1.26 6.78
N ILE A 51 -1.52 -0.79 5.54
CA ILE A 51 -0.52 -1.09 4.52
C ILE A 51 0.26 0.18 4.22
N THR A 52 1.56 0.13 4.47
CA THR A 52 2.46 1.24 4.20
C THR A 52 3.37 0.87 3.04
N VAL A 53 3.41 1.72 2.02
CA VAL A 53 4.31 1.54 0.87
C VAL A 53 5.24 2.72 0.81
N ARG A 54 6.53 2.44 0.70
CA ARG A 54 7.58 3.45 0.54
C ARG A 54 8.33 3.23 -0.76
N GLY A 55 8.78 4.31 -1.36
CA GLY A 55 9.55 4.25 -2.59
C GLY A 55 9.98 5.62 -3.04
N GLU A 56 10.68 5.66 -4.15
CA GLU A 56 11.19 6.91 -4.69
C GLU A 56 10.08 7.74 -5.32
N ASP A 57 9.15 7.08 -6.02
CA ASP A 57 8.01 7.75 -6.64
C ASP A 57 6.90 6.71 -6.84
N LEU A 58 5.97 6.68 -5.92
CA LEU A 58 4.95 5.65 -5.89
C LEU A 58 3.87 5.87 -6.95
N ALA A 59 3.55 4.82 -7.68
CA ALA A 59 2.41 4.82 -8.61
C ALA A 59 1.15 4.48 -7.83
N CYS A 60 0.58 5.47 -7.16
CA CYS A 60 -0.51 5.26 -6.20
C CYS A 60 -1.71 4.58 -6.82
N LYS A 61 -2.08 4.97 -8.04
CA LYS A 61 -3.23 4.36 -8.71
C LYS A 61 -3.01 2.87 -8.96
N ARG A 62 -1.80 2.49 -9.37
CA ARG A 62 -1.47 1.08 -9.58
C ARG A 62 -1.50 0.29 -8.28
N ILE A 63 -1.06 0.92 -7.19
CA ILE A 63 -1.09 0.28 -5.87
C ILE A 63 -2.54 0.03 -5.46
N GLU A 64 -3.41 1.03 -5.59
CA GLU A 64 -4.83 0.87 -5.25
C GLU A 64 -5.50 -0.17 -6.13
N ASP A 65 -5.21 -0.14 -7.43
CA ASP A 65 -5.79 -1.12 -8.36
C ASP A 65 -5.34 -2.54 -8.01
N LYS A 66 -4.08 -2.70 -7.59
CA LYS A 66 -3.57 -4.02 -7.20
C LYS A 66 -4.24 -4.51 -5.92
N VAL A 67 -4.42 -3.62 -4.94
CA VAL A 67 -5.14 -3.97 -3.72
C VAL A 67 -6.52 -4.50 -4.06
N LYS A 68 -7.24 -3.82 -4.95
CA LYS A 68 -8.58 -4.25 -5.38
C LYS A 68 -8.54 -5.58 -6.12
N ALA A 69 -7.54 -5.76 -7.00
CA ALA A 69 -7.39 -7.00 -7.76
C ALA A 69 -7.13 -8.19 -6.84
N LEU A 70 -6.51 -7.96 -5.69
CA LEU A 70 -6.25 -9.00 -4.69
C LEU A 70 -7.43 -9.19 -3.73
N GLY A 71 -8.52 -8.50 -3.95
CA GLY A 71 -9.74 -8.65 -3.16
C GLY A 71 -9.84 -7.68 -1.99
N GLY A 72 -8.92 -6.75 -1.85
CA GLY A 72 -8.95 -5.77 -0.77
C GLY A 72 -9.82 -4.56 -1.09
N SER A 73 -10.21 -3.85 -0.04
CA SER A 73 -10.95 -2.59 -0.14
C SER A 73 -10.16 -1.51 0.59
N VAL A 74 -9.88 -0.42 -0.10
CA VAL A 74 -9.20 0.73 0.50
C VAL A 74 -10.27 1.59 1.18
N HIS A 75 -10.20 1.68 2.51
CA HIS A 75 -11.14 2.50 3.28
C HIS A 75 -10.69 3.94 3.34
N SER A 76 -9.40 4.16 3.52
CA SER A 76 -8.88 5.52 3.66
C SER A 76 -7.39 5.54 3.39
N ILE A 77 -6.90 6.73 3.06
CA ILE A 77 -5.47 7.03 3.00
C ILE A 77 -5.15 7.75 4.30
N ASP A 78 -4.38 7.11 5.17
CA ASP A 78 -4.17 7.60 6.51
C ASP A 78 -2.92 8.44 6.66
N ARG A 79 -1.98 8.29 5.72
CA ARG A 79 -0.72 9.02 5.78
C ARG A 79 -0.11 9.11 4.39
N VAL A 80 0.45 10.27 4.07
CA VAL A 80 1.18 10.45 2.81
C VAL A 80 2.43 11.28 3.06
N ILE A 81 3.48 11.00 2.29
CA ILE A 81 4.66 11.84 2.23
C ILE A 81 4.91 12.14 0.76
N VAL A 82 4.94 13.41 0.44
CA VAL A 82 5.12 13.87 -0.94
C VAL A 82 6.22 14.94 -0.94
N THR A 83 7.16 14.81 -1.85
CA THR A 83 8.19 15.84 -2.07
C THR A 83 7.80 16.70 -3.24
N GLY A 84 8.20 17.97 -3.18
CA GLY A 84 7.96 18.90 -4.27
C GLY A 84 9.07 18.89 -5.30
N ASN A 85 9.01 19.84 -6.24
CA ASN A 85 10.00 19.93 -7.31
C ASN A 85 11.37 20.32 -6.79
N GLY A 86 11.43 20.96 -5.64
CA GLY A 86 12.67 21.47 -5.09
C GLY A 86 13.65 20.41 -4.65
N ASP A 87 13.19 19.19 -4.48
CA ASP A 87 14.04 18.09 -4.04
C ASP A 87 15.07 17.69 -5.11
N ASP A 88 14.94 18.21 -6.31
CA ASP A 88 15.83 17.90 -7.42
C ASP A 88 17.13 18.71 -7.38
N HIS A 89 17.21 19.67 -6.51
CA HIS A 89 18.40 20.50 -6.43
C HIS A 89 19.61 19.77 -5.95
#